data_8f6307763a8851a95d18c3cf4ee4638d
#
_entry.id   8f6307763a8851a95d18c3cf4ee4638d
#
_cell.length_a   1.000
_cell.length_b   1.000
_cell.length_c   1.000
_cell.angle_alpha   90.00
_cell.angle_beta   90.00
_cell.angle_gamma   90.00
#
_symmetry.space_group_name_H-M   'P 1'
#
loop_
_entity.id
_entity.type
_entity.pdbx_description
1 polymer ?
#
loop_
_entity_poly.entity_id
_entity_poly.type
_entity_poly.pdbx_seq_one_letter_code
_entity_poly.pdbx_strand_id
1 'polypeptide(L)'
;PIVSYLKRQAPGKAISSDQPETHKAKEGTPTFGGFIIWVPTFVVTAIAVDWITHRSILLPLGMIGATGAIGFLDDLGTLQRGGLTKGLSWRIKLTLLTIFSFIAAWILFQELDVQSLNVPWLGQYELGPSYIAIAVITIVATTSAVAVTDGLDSLAGGTTLLAFIA
;
A
#
# COMPACT_ATOMS: atom_id res chain seq x y z
N PRO A 1 -21.32 11.89 0.70
CA PRO A 1 -21.71 11.67 2.12
C PRO A 1 -20.50 11.30 3.00
N ILE A 2 -19.69 10.28 2.61
CA ILE A 2 -18.56 9.78 3.41
C ILE A 2 -17.46 10.84 3.56
N VAL A 3 -17.08 11.51 2.49
CA VAL A 3 -16.06 12.58 2.51
C VAL A 3 -16.49 13.76 3.41
N SER A 4 -17.78 14.11 3.37
CA SER A 4 -18.33 15.19 4.23
C SER A 4 -18.34 14.79 5.70
N TYR A 5 -18.56 13.50 6.01
CA TYR A 5 -18.48 12.96 7.36
C TYR A 5 -17.03 12.97 7.87
N LEU A 6 -16.07 12.51 7.07
CA LEU A 6 -14.65 12.51 7.40
C LEU A 6 -14.11 13.92 7.62
N LYS A 7 -14.53 14.91 6.82
CA LYS A 7 -14.16 16.33 7.01
C LYS A 7 -14.62 16.91 8.35
N ARG A 8 -15.72 16.40 8.92
CA ARG A 8 -16.23 16.85 10.23
C ARG A 8 -15.49 16.23 11.41
N GLN A 9 -14.96 15.00 11.23
CA GLN A 9 -14.34 14.23 12.31
C GLN A 9 -12.82 14.42 12.40
N ALA A 10 -12.16 14.67 11.27
CA ALA A 10 -10.71 14.83 11.22
C ALA A 10 -10.35 16.13 10.46
N PRO A 11 -9.83 17.15 11.16
CA PRO A 11 -9.30 18.33 10.50
C PRO A 11 -8.13 17.92 9.58
N GLY A 12 -8.17 18.39 8.33
CA GLY A 12 -7.15 18.10 7.33
C GLY A 12 -5.77 18.57 7.78
N LYS A 13 -4.72 18.04 7.13
CA LYS A 13 -3.33 18.43 7.39
C LYS A 13 -3.15 19.93 7.16
N ALA A 14 -2.55 20.62 8.13
CA ALA A 14 -2.06 21.98 7.93
C ALA A 14 -0.86 21.96 6.97
N ILE A 15 -0.89 22.79 5.95
CA ILE A 15 0.17 22.89 4.96
C ILE A 15 1.25 23.84 5.49
N SER A 16 2.52 23.42 5.41
CA SER A 16 3.66 24.25 5.76
C SER A 16 3.74 25.48 4.83
N SER A 17 4.10 26.66 5.39
CA SER A 17 4.18 27.93 4.67
C SER A 17 5.18 27.95 3.49
N ASP A 18 6.07 26.97 3.42
CA ASP A 18 7.14 26.86 2.41
C ASP A 18 6.74 26.10 1.14
N GLN A 19 5.46 25.68 1.00
CA GLN A 19 5.03 24.93 -0.18
C GLN A 19 4.39 25.83 -1.25
N PRO A 20 4.52 25.47 -2.57
CA PRO A 20 3.94 26.21 -3.67
C PRO A 20 2.43 26.43 -3.51
N GLU A 21 1.90 27.54 -4.06
CA GLU A 21 0.48 27.92 -3.93
C GLU A 21 -0.50 26.89 -4.46
N THR A 22 -0.10 26.05 -5.41
CA THR A 22 -0.89 24.95 -5.94
C THR A 22 -1.23 23.89 -4.88
N HIS A 23 -0.45 23.78 -3.81
CA HIS A 23 -0.72 22.87 -2.70
C HIS A 23 -1.71 23.43 -1.66
N LYS A 24 -1.90 24.75 -1.63
CA LYS A 24 -2.89 25.42 -0.75
C LYS A 24 -4.33 25.04 -1.11
N ALA A 25 -4.60 24.68 -2.37
CA ALA A 25 -5.92 24.20 -2.81
C ALA A 25 -6.32 22.85 -2.17
N LYS A 26 -5.36 22.12 -1.59
CA LYS A 26 -5.57 20.83 -0.89
C LYS A 26 -5.75 20.98 0.62
N GLU A 27 -5.77 22.21 1.15
CA GLU A 27 -6.03 22.48 2.56
C GLU A 27 -7.42 21.97 2.96
N GLY A 28 -7.48 21.17 4.04
CA GLY A 28 -8.73 20.56 4.48
C GLY A 28 -9.11 19.23 3.79
N THR A 29 -8.22 18.63 3.00
CA THR A 29 -8.44 17.25 2.52
C THR A 29 -8.47 16.28 3.72
N PRO A 30 -9.54 15.48 3.89
CA PRO A 30 -9.64 14.61 5.06
C PRO A 30 -8.57 13.53 5.05
N THR A 31 -7.97 13.30 6.20
CA THR A 31 -7.11 12.16 6.47
C THR A 31 -7.95 10.87 6.48
N PHE A 32 -7.35 9.70 6.37
CA PHE A 32 -8.02 8.39 6.33
C PHE A 32 -8.84 8.09 5.06
N GLY A 33 -8.54 8.75 3.93
CA GLY A 33 -9.20 8.45 2.65
C GLY A 33 -9.06 6.98 2.19
N GLY A 34 -7.98 6.32 2.57
CA GLY A 34 -7.72 4.91 2.26
C GLY A 34 -8.78 3.92 2.77
N PHE A 35 -9.53 4.26 3.84
CA PHE A 35 -10.62 3.42 4.34
C PHE A 35 -11.73 3.19 3.31
N ILE A 36 -11.93 4.13 2.39
CA ILE A 36 -12.95 4.03 1.33
C ILE A 36 -12.63 2.87 0.36
N ILE A 37 -11.34 2.55 0.20
CA ILE A 37 -10.90 1.43 -0.65
C ILE A 37 -10.73 0.17 0.19
N TRP A 38 -10.09 0.29 1.33
CA TRP A 38 -9.68 -0.83 2.17
C TRP A 38 -10.87 -1.62 2.72
N VAL A 39 -11.86 -0.93 3.33
CA VAL A 39 -13.03 -1.58 3.93
C VAL A 39 -13.87 -2.33 2.87
N PRO A 40 -14.28 -1.72 1.74
CA PRO A 40 -15.02 -2.45 0.71
C PRO A 40 -14.24 -3.65 0.16
N THR A 41 -12.94 -3.54 -0.04
CA THR A 41 -12.11 -4.65 -0.53
C THR A 41 -12.18 -5.84 0.41
N PHE A 42 -12.02 -5.63 1.72
CA PHE A 42 -12.14 -6.70 2.71
C PHE A 42 -13.56 -7.29 2.76
N VAL A 43 -14.59 -6.43 2.79
CA VAL A 43 -15.98 -6.89 2.87
C VAL A 43 -16.38 -7.69 1.64
N VAL A 44 -16.09 -7.18 0.45
CA VAL A 44 -16.42 -7.87 -0.81
C VAL A 44 -15.67 -9.20 -0.89
N THR A 45 -14.39 -9.22 -0.58
CA THR A 45 -13.59 -10.46 -0.61
C THR A 45 -14.09 -11.46 0.43
N ALA A 46 -14.46 -11.00 1.63
CA ALA A 46 -14.99 -11.86 2.68
C ALA A 46 -16.31 -12.54 2.27
N ILE A 47 -17.14 -11.86 1.49
CA ILE A 47 -18.43 -12.39 1.03
C ILE A 47 -18.28 -13.23 -0.24
N ALA A 48 -17.43 -12.80 -1.18
CA ALA A 48 -17.35 -13.37 -2.53
C ALA A 48 -16.43 -14.61 -2.61
N VAL A 49 -15.49 -14.78 -1.68
CA VAL A 49 -14.47 -15.82 -1.74
C VAL A 49 -14.75 -16.94 -0.75
N ASP A 50 -14.72 -18.17 -1.23
CA ASP A 50 -14.67 -19.35 -0.38
C ASP A 50 -13.25 -19.51 0.20
N TRP A 51 -13.09 -19.11 1.45
CA TRP A 51 -11.83 -19.11 2.20
C TRP A 51 -11.21 -20.50 2.39
N ILE A 52 -12.02 -21.54 2.32
CA ILE A 52 -11.59 -22.93 2.50
C ILE A 52 -10.87 -23.41 1.24
N THR A 53 -11.45 -23.11 0.09
CA THR A 53 -10.95 -23.56 -1.22
C THR A 53 -9.83 -22.65 -1.76
N HIS A 54 -9.89 -21.34 -1.49
CA HIS A 54 -8.98 -20.34 -2.08
C HIS A 54 -8.08 -19.68 -1.02
N ARG A 55 -7.31 -20.45 -0.28
CA ARG A 55 -6.41 -19.95 0.77
C ARG A 55 -5.36 -18.95 0.26
N SER A 56 -4.97 -19.04 -1.00
CA SER A 56 -3.99 -18.12 -1.62
C SER A 56 -4.41 -16.65 -1.57
N ILE A 57 -5.73 -16.35 -1.47
CA ILE A 57 -6.24 -14.98 -1.37
C ILE A 57 -5.88 -14.31 -0.03
N LEU A 58 -5.58 -15.11 1.00
CA LEU A 58 -5.20 -14.59 2.32
C LEU A 58 -3.88 -13.79 2.26
N LEU A 59 -2.98 -14.16 1.34
CA LEU A 59 -1.71 -13.46 1.20
C LEU A 59 -1.89 -12.01 0.69
N PRO A 60 -2.52 -11.76 -0.47
CA PRO A 60 -2.76 -10.38 -0.93
C PRO A 60 -3.64 -9.58 0.05
N LEU A 61 -4.64 -10.19 0.68
CA LEU A 61 -5.43 -9.52 1.71
C LEU A 61 -4.60 -9.16 2.94
N GLY A 62 -3.76 -10.09 3.40
CA GLY A 62 -2.84 -9.84 4.50
C GLY A 62 -1.88 -8.69 4.19
N MET A 63 -1.37 -8.61 2.96
CA MET A 63 -0.51 -7.52 2.51
C MET A 63 -1.25 -6.18 2.43
N ILE A 64 -2.48 -6.16 1.91
CA ILE A 64 -3.34 -4.96 1.92
C ILE A 64 -3.60 -4.54 3.37
N GLY A 65 -3.90 -5.50 4.26
CA GLY A 65 -4.10 -5.24 5.69
C GLY A 65 -2.87 -4.64 6.36
N ALA A 66 -1.71 -5.24 6.15
CA ALA A 66 -0.45 -4.79 6.74
C ALA A 66 -0.06 -3.38 6.26
N THR A 67 -0.09 -3.14 4.94
CA THR A 67 0.23 -1.82 4.38
C THR A 67 -0.80 -0.76 4.77
N GLY A 68 -2.09 -1.12 4.83
CA GLY A 68 -3.16 -0.27 5.34
C GLY A 68 -2.97 0.11 6.79
N ALA A 69 -2.54 -0.83 7.64
CA ALA A 69 -2.23 -0.56 9.05
C ALA A 69 -1.03 0.40 9.18
N ILE A 70 0.02 0.25 8.37
CA ILE A 70 1.15 1.20 8.36
C ILE A 70 0.68 2.61 7.98
N GLY A 71 -0.15 2.73 6.92
CA GLY A 71 -0.71 4.00 6.50
C GLY A 71 -1.60 4.63 7.57
N PHE A 72 -2.42 3.82 8.24
CA PHE A 72 -3.26 4.26 9.36
C PHE A 72 -2.45 4.80 10.53
N LEU A 73 -1.38 4.09 10.93
CA LEU A 73 -0.48 4.54 11.98
C LEU A 73 0.26 5.83 11.61
N ASP A 74 0.62 5.99 10.34
CA ASP A 74 1.22 7.22 9.82
C ASP A 74 0.27 8.40 9.93
N ASP A 75 -0.98 8.21 9.54
CA ASP A 75 -2.03 9.22 9.62
C ASP A 75 -2.36 9.59 11.07
N LEU A 76 -2.47 8.59 11.97
CA LEU A 76 -2.66 8.83 13.41
C LEU A 76 -1.50 9.63 14.02
N GLY A 77 -0.25 9.25 13.69
CA GLY A 77 0.93 9.95 14.17
C GLY A 77 0.97 11.42 13.73
N THR A 78 0.48 11.70 12.52
CA THR A 78 0.36 13.06 12.01
C THR A 78 -0.69 13.87 12.74
N LEU A 79 -1.86 13.28 13.04
CA LEU A 79 -2.97 13.97 13.72
C LEU A 79 -2.67 14.25 15.19
N GLN A 80 -2.12 13.28 15.93
CA GLN A 80 -1.84 13.43 17.37
C GLN A 80 -0.85 14.54 17.69
N ARG A 81 0.00 14.89 16.73
CA ARG A 81 1.03 15.95 16.87
C ARG A 81 0.58 17.29 16.27
N GLY A 82 -0.71 17.52 16.11
CA GLY A 82 -1.27 18.81 15.65
C GLY A 82 -1.05 19.09 14.18
N GLY A 83 -0.84 18.08 13.34
CA GLY A 83 -0.68 18.24 11.90
C GLY A 83 0.65 18.87 11.44
N LEU A 84 1.47 19.37 12.37
CA LEU A 84 2.72 20.08 12.10
C LEU A 84 3.95 19.17 12.03
N THR A 85 3.83 17.90 12.45
CA THR A 85 4.94 16.96 12.46
C THR A 85 4.74 15.86 11.44
N LYS A 86 5.84 15.47 10.81
CA LYS A 86 5.89 14.32 9.89
C LYS A 86 5.36 13.07 10.59
N GLY A 87 4.51 12.30 9.92
CA GLY A 87 4.08 10.97 10.36
C GLY A 87 5.27 10.04 10.68
N LEU A 88 5.14 8.74 10.47
CA LEU A 88 6.26 7.82 10.67
C LEU A 88 7.48 8.23 9.84
N SER A 89 8.68 8.10 10.42
CA SER A 89 9.91 8.39 9.67
C SER A 89 10.03 7.42 8.48
N TRP A 90 10.65 7.88 7.39
CA TRP A 90 10.92 7.08 6.20
C TRP A 90 11.61 5.74 6.52
N ARG A 91 12.55 5.76 7.46
CA ARG A 91 13.27 4.56 7.89
C ARG A 91 12.35 3.52 8.51
N ILE A 92 11.42 3.96 9.37
CA ILE A 92 10.45 3.05 10.00
C ILE A 92 9.51 2.46 8.95
N LYS A 93 9.00 3.28 8.03
CA LYS A 93 8.14 2.81 6.93
C LYS A 93 8.85 1.76 6.09
N LEU A 94 10.08 2.03 5.68
CA LEU A 94 10.88 1.12 4.86
C LEU A 94 11.18 -0.20 5.62
N THR A 95 11.53 -0.12 6.89
CA THR A 95 11.78 -1.32 7.72
C THR A 95 10.53 -2.18 7.85
N LEU A 96 9.38 -1.58 8.17
CA LEU A 96 8.12 -2.32 8.26
C LEU A 96 7.73 -2.93 6.92
N LEU A 97 7.85 -2.18 5.83
CA LEU A 97 7.59 -2.68 4.49
C LEU A 97 8.49 -3.87 4.15
N THR A 98 9.78 -3.79 4.47
CA THR A 98 10.73 -4.89 4.23
C THR A 98 10.38 -6.14 5.05
N ILE A 99 9.98 -5.97 6.32
CA ILE A 99 9.54 -7.09 7.16
C ILE A 99 8.31 -7.76 6.57
N PHE A 100 7.28 -7.01 6.21
CA PHE A 100 6.07 -7.58 5.60
C PHE A 100 6.34 -8.21 4.24
N SER A 101 7.21 -7.60 3.42
CA SER A 101 7.64 -8.17 2.15
C SER A 101 8.38 -9.49 2.32
N PHE A 102 9.22 -9.60 3.36
CA PHE A 102 9.89 -10.85 3.69
C PHE A 102 8.90 -11.94 4.12
N ILE A 103 7.93 -11.62 4.97
CA ILE A 103 6.88 -12.55 5.38
C ILE A 103 6.08 -13.02 4.16
N ALA A 104 5.70 -12.11 3.27
CA ALA A 104 4.98 -12.44 2.05
C ALA A 104 5.80 -13.34 1.11
N ALA A 105 7.07 -13.01 0.89
CA ALA A 105 7.97 -13.81 0.05
C ALA A 105 8.21 -15.21 0.65
N TRP A 106 8.29 -15.30 1.96
CA TRP A 106 8.42 -16.58 2.66
C TRP A 106 7.17 -17.45 2.49
N ILE A 107 5.97 -16.87 2.63
CA ILE A 107 4.70 -17.58 2.42
C ILE A 107 4.58 -18.02 0.95
N LEU A 108 4.94 -17.16 -0.01
CA LEU A 108 4.96 -17.51 -1.43
C LEU A 108 5.85 -18.73 -1.69
N PHE A 109 7.02 -18.75 -1.08
CA PHE A 109 8.00 -19.81 -1.27
C PHE A 109 7.57 -21.13 -0.60
N GLN A 110 7.10 -21.08 0.66
CA GLN A 110 6.84 -22.28 1.47
C GLN A 110 5.42 -22.84 1.30
N GLU A 111 4.41 -21.96 1.25
CA GLU A 111 3.00 -22.37 1.26
C GLU A 111 2.41 -22.46 -0.15
N LEU A 112 2.88 -21.61 -1.06
CA LEU A 112 2.35 -21.56 -2.42
C LEU A 112 3.31 -22.16 -3.45
N ASP A 113 4.46 -22.69 -3.00
CA ASP A 113 5.49 -23.35 -3.84
C ASP A 113 5.93 -22.54 -5.07
N VAL A 114 5.93 -21.20 -4.92
CA VAL A 114 6.35 -20.30 -5.99
C VAL A 114 7.85 -20.11 -5.91
N GLN A 115 8.58 -20.88 -6.73
CA GLN A 115 10.05 -20.92 -6.75
C GLN A 115 10.66 -20.49 -8.08
N SER A 116 9.81 -20.20 -9.07
CA SER A 116 10.25 -19.88 -10.43
C SER A 116 9.79 -18.49 -10.85
N LEU A 117 10.59 -17.87 -11.71
CA LEU A 117 10.28 -16.61 -12.36
C LEU A 117 10.05 -16.86 -13.85
N ASN A 118 8.88 -16.49 -14.34
CA ASN A 118 8.59 -16.51 -15.76
C ASN A 118 9.00 -15.18 -16.39
N VAL A 119 10.05 -15.20 -17.21
CA VAL A 119 10.50 -14.03 -17.95
C VAL A 119 9.89 -14.09 -19.36
N PRO A 120 9.05 -13.09 -19.75
CA PRO A 120 8.47 -13.06 -21.08
C PRO A 120 9.55 -13.25 -22.15
N TRP A 121 9.31 -14.17 -23.10
CA TRP A 121 10.17 -14.54 -24.23
C TRP A 121 11.44 -15.33 -23.89
N LEU A 122 11.90 -15.35 -22.63
CA LEU A 122 13.10 -16.08 -22.21
C LEU A 122 12.76 -17.43 -21.54
N GLY A 123 11.51 -17.58 -21.04
CA GLY A 123 11.05 -18.81 -20.41
C GLY A 123 11.03 -18.78 -18.90
N GLN A 124 10.88 -19.94 -18.30
CA GLN A 124 10.76 -20.12 -16.86
C GLN A 124 12.12 -20.50 -16.25
N TYR A 125 12.54 -19.75 -15.24
CA TYR A 125 13.78 -19.97 -14.50
C TYR A 125 13.46 -20.38 -13.07
N GLU A 126 13.94 -21.54 -12.65
CA GLU A 126 13.86 -21.96 -11.27
C GLU A 126 14.95 -21.24 -10.46
N LEU A 127 14.51 -20.44 -9.50
CA LEU A 127 15.39 -19.63 -8.66
C LEU A 127 15.67 -20.28 -7.29
N GLY A 128 14.85 -21.28 -6.90
CA GLY A 128 14.95 -21.89 -5.59
C GLY A 128 14.92 -20.86 -4.46
N PRO A 129 15.79 -20.99 -3.42
CA PRO A 129 15.81 -20.06 -2.28
C PRO A 129 16.11 -18.60 -2.64
N SER A 130 16.77 -18.34 -3.77
CA SER A 130 17.05 -16.97 -4.25
C SER A 130 15.77 -16.21 -4.64
N TYR A 131 14.68 -16.94 -4.90
CA TYR A 131 13.36 -16.35 -5.14
C TYR A 131 12.92 -15.41 -4.02
N ILE A 132 13.18 -15.77 -2.76
CA ILE A 132 12.79 -14.94 -1.59
C ILE A 132 13.42 -13.55 -1.68
N ALA A 133 14.72 -13.47 -1.97
CA ALA A 133 15.43 -12.19 -2.07
C ALA A 133 14.88 -11.33 -3.23
N ILE A 134 14.64 -11.94 -4.39
CA ILE A 134 14.10 -11.25 -5.56
C ILE A 134 12.66 -10.77 -5.28
N ALA A 135 11.82 -11.60 -4.67
CA ALA A 135 10.46 -11.23 -4.31
C ALA A 135 10.42 -10.05 -3.31
N VAL A 136 11.27 -10.08 -2.26
CA VAL A 136 11.37 -8.96 -1.31
C VAL A 136 11.76 -7.67 -2.01
N ILE A 137 12.81 -7.71 -2.83
CA ILE A 137 13.28 -6.52 -3.55
C ILE A 137 12.18 -5.98 -4.47
N THR A 138 11.50 -6.86 -5.20
CA THR A 138 10.42 -6.48 -6.12
C THR A 138 9.26 -5.84 -5.37
N ILE A 139 8.78 -6.44 -4.27
CA ILE A 139 7.67 -5.89 -3.47
C ILE A 139 8.06 -4.54 -2.88
N VAL A 140 9.25 -4.41 -2.27
CA VAL A 140 9.70 -3.15 -1.68
C VAL A 140 9.89 -2.07 -2.74
N ALA A 141 10.51 -2.40 -3.88
CA ALA A 141 10.74 -1.45 -4.96
C ALA A 141 9.45 -0.95 -5.58
N THR A 142 8.52 -1.86 -5.92
CA THR A 142 7.24 -1.49 -6.54
C THR A 142 6.36 -0.67 -5.60
N THR A 143 6.24 -1.08 -4.33
CA THR A 143 5.46 -0.34 -3.34
C THR A 143 6.05 1.04 -3.07
N SER A 144 7.38 1.15 -2.98
CA SER A 144 8.06 2.44 -2.80
C SER A 144 7.91 3.34 -4.03
N ALA A 145 8.00 2.78 -5.23
CA ALA A 145 7.80 3.52 -6.48
C ALA A 145 6.38 4.10 -6.56
N VAL A 146 5.35 3.30 -6.26
CA VAL A 146 3.96 3.78 -6.22
C VAL A 146 3.79 4.90 -5.19
N ALA A 147 4.36 4.74 -3.99
CA ALA A 147 4.27 5.76 -2.94
C ALA A 147 4.94 7.09 -3.33
N VAL A 148 6.03 7.06 -4.11
CA VAL A 148 6.67 8.28 -4.64
C VAL A 148 5.83 8.90 -5.77
N THR A 149 5.21 8.07 -6.62
CA THR A 149 4.37 8.51 -7.74
C THR A 149 3.09 9.20 -7.26
N ASP A 150 2.61 8.90 -6.06
CA ASP A 150 1.38 9.49 -5.46
C ASP A 150 1.55 10.98 -5.04
N GLY A 151 2.63 11.62 -5.44
CA GLY A 151 2.87 13.05 -5.19
C GLY A 151 2.06 14.01 -6.10
N LEU A 152 1.53 13.53 -7.23
CA LEU A 152 0.77 14.31 -8.20
C LEU A 152 -0.65 13.76 -8.37
N ASP A 153 -1.62 14.67 -8.52
CA ASP A 153 -3.03 14.32 -8.69
C ASP A 153 -3.23 13.40 -9.90
N SER A 154 -3.92 12.29 -9.69
CA SER A 154 -4.27 11.28 -10.69
C SER A 154 -3.08 10.51 -11.31
N LEU A 155 -1.83 10.82 -10.98
CA LEU A 155 -0.68 10.13 -11.59
C LEU A 155 -0.60 8.68 -11.12
N ALA A 156 -0.63 8.44 -9.81
CA ALA A 156 -0.59 7.09 -9.26
C ALA A 156 -1.81 6.26 -9.70
N GLY A 157 -3.01 6.84 -9.64
CA GLY A 157 -4.24 6.18 -10.10
C GLY A 157 -4.21 5.85 -11.59
N GLY A 158 -3.76 6.80 -12.43
CA GLY A 158 -3.67 6.61 -13.88
C GLY A 158 -2.64 5.54 -14.28
N THR A 159 -1.45 5.57 -13.71
CA THR A 159 -0.40 4.57 -13.98
C THR A 159 -0.81 3.17 -13.50
N THR A 160 -1.45 3.08 -12.34
CA THR A 160 -1.96 1.80 -11.81
C THR A 160 -3.07 1.25 -12.72
N LEU A 161 -4.00 2.10 -13.17
CA LEU A 161 -5.05 1.70 -14.11
C LEU A 161 -4.46 1.13 -15.40
N LEU A 162 -3.47 1.81 -15.99
CA LEU A 162 -2.81 1.32 -17.20
C LEU A 162 -2.09 -0.01 -16.97
N ALA A 163 -1.43 -0.18 -15.82
CA ALA A 163 -0.76 -1.43 -15.46
C ALA A 163 -1.73 -2.62 -15.29
N PHE A 164 -2.99 -2.37 -14.87
CA PHE A 164 -4.00 -3.42 -14.75
C PHE A 164 -4.71 -3.74 -16.08
N ILE A 165 -4.65 -2.84 -17.07
CA ILE A 165 -5.24 -3.06 -18.41
C ILE A 165 -4.25 -3.82 -19.33
N ALA A 166 -2.94 -3.65 -19.12
CA ALA A 166 -1.88 -4.27 -19.91
C ALA A 166 -1.73 -5.77 -19.61
#